data_c132f6baf52d8bf9f1a5f43e0f64e041
#
_entry.id   c132f6baf52d8bf9f1a5f43e0f64e041
#
_cell.length_a   1.000
_cell.length_b   1.000
_cell.length_c   1.000
_cell.angle_alpha   90.00
_cell.angle_beta   90.00
_cell.angle_gamma   90.00
#
_symmetry.space_group_name_H-M   'P 1'
#
loop_
_entity.id
_entity.type
_entity.pdbx_description
1 polymer ?
#
loop_
_entity_poly.entity_id
_entity_poly.type
_entity_poly.pdbx_seq_one_letter_code
_entity_poly.pdbx_strand_id
1 'polypeptide(L)' 'MDDDIICTEKLSNDRKTFFIDLKANARGRMVRITEKVSSNRDRIMVPIELLDDFIAALSEVSRVNRETTN' A
#
# COMPACT_ATOMS: atom_id res chain seq x y z
N MET A 1 13.56 -6.53 18.13
CA MET A 1 12.46 -7.45 17.86
C MET A 1 12.01 -7.31 16.44
N ASP A 2 11.91 -8.42 15.74
CA ASP A 2 11.57 -8.38 14.34
C ASP A 2 10.09 -8.05 14.14
N ASP A 3 9.80 -7.41 13.02
CA ASP A 3 8.42 -7.16 12.62
C ASP A 3 7.81 -8.43 12.06
N ASP A 4 6.58 -8.71 12.43
CA ASP A 4 5.82 -9.80 11.84
C ASP A 4 4.99 -9.27 10.69
N ILE A 5 4.97 -10.00 9.59
CA ILE A 5 4.09 -9.69 8.47
C ILE A 5 2.82 -10.53 8.65
N ILE A 6 1.69 -9.84 8.86
CA ILE A 6 0.41 -10.50 9.07
C ILE A 6 -0.19 -10.92 7.74
N CYS A 7 -0.12 -10.06 6.74
CA CYS A 7 -0.58 -10.39 5.39
C CYS A 7 0.11 -9.49 4.38
N THR A 8 0.12 -9.95 3.14
CA THR A 8 0.69 -9.21 2.02
C THR A 8 -0.26 -9.30 0.84
N GLU A 9 -0.53 -8.16 0.22
CA GLU A 9 -1.23 -8.11 -1.07
C GLU A 9 -0.24 -7.67 -2.13
N LYS A 10 -0.40 -8.21 -3.33
CA LYS A 10 0.49 -7.91 -4.44
C LYS A 10 -0.33 -7.46 -5.64
N LEU A 11 0.06 -6.34 -6.21
CA LEU A 11 -0.55 -5.78 -7.42
C LEU A 11 0.57 -5.55 -8.43
N SER A 12 0.38 -5.98 -9.67
CA SER A 12 1.43 -5.80 -10.65
C SER A 12 0.86 -5.66 -12.06
N ASN A 13 1.62 -4.97 -12.89
CA ASN A 13 1.47 -5.02 -14.33
C ASN A 13 2.83 -5.38 -14.92
N ASP A 14 3.00 -5.22 -16.23
CA ASP A 14 4.24 -5.62 -16.87
C ASP A 14 5.42 -4.70 -16.59
N ARG A 15 5.21 -3.58 -15.88
CA ARG A 15 6.28 -2.62 -15.58
C ARG A 15 6.55 -2.47 -14.09
N LYS A 16 5.56 -2.68 -13.26
CA LYS A 16 5.62 -2.24 -11.87
C LYS A 16 4.90 -3.22 -10.97
N THR A 17 5.44 -3.43 -9.79
CA THR A 17 4.83 -4.28 -8.77
C THR A 17 4.69 -3.49 -7.49
N PHE A 18 3.53 -3.62 -6.86
CA PHE A 18 3.30 -3.08 -5.53
C PHE A 18 3.07 -4.23 -4.55
N PHE A 19 3.68 -4.12 -3.39
CA PHE A 19 3.40 -5.01 -2.27
C PHE A 19 2.81 -4.17 -1.15
N ILE A 20 1.73 -4.64 -0.57
CA ILE A 20 1.09 -3.97 0.56
C ILE A 20 1.13 -4.94 1.73
N ASP A 21 1.90 -4.62 2.75
CA ASP A 21 2.10 -5.48 3.91
C ASP A 21 1.43 -4.89 5.14
N LEU A 22 0.65 -5.70 5.84
CA LEU A 22 0.25 -5.36 7.19
C LEU A 22 1.29 -5.95 8.13
N LYS A 23 1.97 -5.09 8.87
CA LYS A 23 3.06 -5.48 9.75
C LYS A 23 2.70 -5.18 11.20
N ALA A 24 3.26 -5.96 12.09
CA ALA A 24 3.07 -5.77 13.52
C ALA A 24 4.40 -5.92 14.23
N ASN A 25 4.59 -5.14 15.27
CA ASN A 25 5.72 -5.28 16.19
C ASN A 25 5.25 -4.90 17.61
N ALA A 26 6.18 -4.78 18.53
CA ALA A 26 5.85 -4.48 19.92
C ALA A 26 5.15 -3.13 20.08
N ARG A 27 5.32 -2.22 19.14
CA ARG A 27 4.72 -0.88 19.19
C ARG A 27 3.31 -0.82 18.59
N GLY A 28 2.92 -1.85 17.82
CA GLY A 28 1.62 -1.90 17.19
C GLY A 28 1.72 -2.30 15.73
N ARG A 29 0.74 -1.88 14.97
CA ARG A 29 0.63 -2.25 13.55
C ARG A 29 0.90 -1.07 12.66
N MET A 30 1.32 -1.37 11.43
CA MET A 30 1.56 -0.37 10.40
C MET A 30 1.39 -1.02 9.04
N VAL A 31 1.16 -0.22 8.02
CA VAL A 31 1.06 -0.69 6.65
C VAL A 31 2.30 -0.21 5.90
N ARG A 32 2.96 -1.14 5.23
CA ARG A 32 4.11 -0.79 4.38
C ARG A 32 3.73 -1.03 2.93
N ILE A 33 3.88 0.00 2.10
CA ILE A 33 3.66 -0.12 0.67
C ILE A 33 5.02 -0.03 -0.02
N THR A 34 5.33 -1.06 -0.80
CA THR A 34 6.59 -1.14 -1.54
C THR A 34 6.28 -1.06 -3.03
N GLU A 35 6.94 -0.15 -3.71
CA GLU A 35 6.90 -0.04 -5.16
C GLU A 35 8.19 -0.63 -5.70
N LYS A 36 8.08 -1.57 -6.62
CA LYS A 36 9.24 -2.20 -7.25
C LYS A 36 9.19 -1.96 -8.76
N VAL A 37 10.26 -1.34 -9.28
CA VAL A 37 10.43 -1.13 -10.72
C VAL A 37 11.83 -1.64 -11.06
N SER A 38 11.91 -2.70 -11.85
CA SER A 38 13.19 -3.38 -12.12
C SER A 38 13.84 -3.79 -10.81
N SER A 39 15.07 -3.33 -10.55
CA SER A 39 15.79 -3.61 -9.32
C SER A 39 15.59 -2.54 -8.25
N ASN A 40 14.85 -1.47 -8.57
CA ASN A 40 14.63 -0.36 -7.64
C ASN A 40 13.41 -0.60 -6.77
N ARG A 41 13.52 -0.24 -5.50
CA ARG A 41 12.41 -0.36 -4.55
C ARG A 41 12.27 0.92 -3.76
N ASP A 42 11.05 1.40 -3.68
CA ASP A 42 10.69 2.53 -2.84
C ASP A 42 9.62 2.10 -1.87
N ARG A 43 9.69 2.58 -0.64
CA ARG A 43 8.77 2.18 0.41
C ARG A 43 8.21 3.39 1.11
N ILE A 44 6.93 3.29 1.45
CA ILE A 44 6.30 4.26 2.34
C ILE A 44 5.60 3.49 3.46
N MET A 45 5.49 4.16 4.60
CA MET A 45 4.79 3.59 5.74
C MET A 45 3.53 4.39 5.98
N VAL A 46 2.40 3.69 6.07
CA VAL A 46 1.12 4.32 6.36
C VAL A 46 0.74 3.95 7.78
N PRO A 47 0.57 4.94 8.67
CA PRO A 47 0.13 4.64 10.04
C PRO A 47 -1.20 3.91 10.02
N ILE A 48 -1.36 2.93 10.91
CA ILE A 48 -2.56 2.10 10.89
C ILE A 48 -3.84 2.91 11.10
N GLU A 49 -3.76 3.98 11.86
CA GLU A 49 -4.94 4.82 12.12
C GLU A 49 -5.41 5.59 10.88
N LEU A 50 -4.57 5.68 9.86
CA LEU A 50 -4.95 6.34 8.60
C LEU A 50 -5.40 5.34 7.53
N LEU A 51 -5.37 4.04 7.81
CA LEU A 51 -5.61 3.04 6.77
C LEU A 51 -7.00 3.19 6.15
N ASP A 52 -8.02 3.32 6.97
CA ASP A 52 -9.39 3.44 6.45
C ASP A 52 -9.59 4.72 5.64
N ASP A 53 -8.98 5.82 6.10
CA ASP A 53 -9.02 7.08 5.36
C ASP A 53 -8.26 6.97 4.04
N PHE A 54 -7.15 6.25 4.04
CA PHE A 54 -6.36 6.00 2.83
C PHE A 54 -7.20 5.23 1.80
N ILE A 55 -7.90 4.20 2.26
CA ILE A 55 -8.80 3.42 1.40
C ILE A 55 -9.90 4.30 0.82
N ALA A 56 -10.50 5.14 1.67
CA ALA A 56 -11.56 6.05 1.22
C ALA A 56 -11.05 7.04 0.19
N ALA A 57 -9.85 7.58 0.42
CA ALA A 57 -9.24 8.51 -0.52
C ALA A 57 -8.95 7.85 -1.87
N LEU A 58 -8.43 6.61 -1.85
CA LEU A 58 -8.20 5.86 -3.08
C LEU A 58 -9.49 5.57 -3.81
N SER A 59 -10.55 5.25 -3.06
CA SER A 59 -11.88 4.99 -3.65
C SER A 59 -12.41 6.23 -4.36
N GLU A 60 -12.18 7.41 -3.78
CA GLU A 60 -12.59 8.66 -4.40
C GLU A 60 -11.80 8.93 -5.68
N VAL A 61 -10.49 8.70 -5.65
CA VAL A 61 -9.64 8.84 -6.84
C VAL A 61 -10.13 7.88 -7.93
N SER A 62 -10.46 6.67 -7.56
CA SER A 62 -10.96 5.66 -8.50
C SER A 62 -12.30 6.11 -9.11
N ARG A 63 -13.20 6.67 -8.29
CA ARG A 63 -14.49 7.17 -8.77
C ARG A 63 -14.29 8.28 -9.81
N VAL A 64 -13.45 9.24 -9.50
CA VAL A 64 -13.17 10.36 -10.41
C VAL A 64 -12.57 9.82 -11.72
N ASN A 65 -11.68 8.85 -11.61
CA ASN A 65 -11.07 8.23 -12.80
C ASN A 65 -12.12 7.61 -13.72
N ARG A 66 -13.11 6.92 -13.15
CA ARG A 66 -14.17 6.28 -13.94
C ARG A 66 -15.10 7.29 -14.60
N GLU A 67 -15.31 8.44 -13.96
CA GLU A 67 -16.27 9.44 -14.44
C GLU A 67 -15.66 10.50 -15.34
N THR A 68 -14.33 10.56 -15.40
CA THR A 68 -13.63 11.58 -16.18
C THR A 68 -13.17 10.97 -17.49
N THR A 69 -13.52 11.59 -18.61
CA THR A 69 -13.06 11.17 -19.93
C THR A 69 -12.09 12.20 -20.47
N ASN A 70 -11.06 11.71 -21.15
CA ASN A 70 -10.06 12.57 -21.79
C ASN A 70 -10.35 12.71 -23.27
#